data_334b7d72552c64df67a1538ee4b1c560
#
_entry.id   334b7d72552c64df67a1538ee4b1c560
#
_cell.length_a   1.000
_cell.length_b   1.000
_cell.length_c   1.000
_cell.angle_alpha   90.00
_cell.angle_beta   90.00
_cell.angle_gamma   90.00
#
_symmetry.space_group_name_H-M   'P 1'
#
loop_
_entity.id
_entity.type
_entity.pdbx_description
1 polymer ?
#
loop_
_entity_poly.entity_id
_entity_poly.type
_entity_poly.pdbx_seq_one_letter_code
_entity_poly.pdbx_strand_id
1 'polypeptide(L)'
;MTDISPAASEASRSRRLIWLDVARGVALVAMAIYHFAWDLEFFGYSEPGTTGQGLWKLFARSIASSFLFLAGFSLVLGHYPTIRWRPFWKRFAMIVAAALAITIATWFATPSRFIFFGILHAIAAASLIGLAFLRLPPLLTIAAGVFVVVAPQFLRSAFFDAPIFWWVGLSSANPPSNDYVPLFPFFSPTLFGIALARILKDRDRLGFLAMNGEPSGPSRLLAFAGRHSLLVYLVHQPVLIACVYLFALVYPAPGADPATAYMANCTQSCASGQSEAFCTRFCDCTYQALNAQELFDDLIGGRLDPATDERTGAIASQCTADILGGQSPRP
;
A
#
# COMPACT_ATOMS: atom_id res chain seq x y z
N MET A 1 54.19 1.28 -26.10
CA MET A 1 52.90 0.66 -26.46
C MET A 1 52.56 -0.28 -25.30
N THR A 2 51.81 0.21 -24.35
CA THR A 2 51.35 -0.58 -23.17
C THR A 2 49.94 -1.08 -23.46
N ASP A 3 49.87 -2.40 -23.65
CA ASP A 3 48.65 -3.15 -23.89
C ASP A 3 47.75 -3.08 -22.64
N ILE A 4 46.71 -2.27 -22.71
CA ILE A 4 45.69 -2.20 -21.64
C ILE A 4 44.79 -3.41 -21.82
N SER A 5 45.00 -4.39 -20.96
CA SER A 5 44.24 -5.66 -20.93
C SER A 5 42.72 -5.41 -20.89
N PRO A 6 41.93 -6.05 -21.79
CA PRO A 6 40.46 -5.88 -21.83
C PRO A 6 39.73 -6.29 -20.55
N ALA A 7 40.32 -7.14 -19.72
CA ALA A 7 39.76 -7.63 -18.46
C ALA A 7 39.53 -6.53 -17.41
N ALA A 8 40.35 -5.46 -17.40
CA ALA A 8 40.19 -4.35 -16.46
C ALA A 8 38.99 -3.44 -16.83
N SER A 9 38.61 -3.40 -18.12
CA SER A 9 37.47 -2.63 -18.64
C SER A 9 36.12 -3.32 -18.32
N GLU A 10 36.07 -4.64 -18.27
CA GLU A 10 34.85 -5.38 -17.93
C GLU A 10 34.57 -5.40 -16.43
N ALA A 11 35.59 -5.47 -15.58
CA ALA A 11 35.45 -5.39 -14.13
C ALA A 11 34.90 -4.01 -13.65
N SER A 12 35.14 -2.96 -14.41
CA SER A 12 34.59 -1.61 -14.12
C SER A 12 33.09 -1.47 -14.49
N ARG A 13 32.57 -2.30 -15.39
CA ARG A 13 31.19 -2.22 -15.88
C ARG A 13 30.15 -2.83 -14.94
N SER A 14 30.48 -3.57 -13.93
CA SER A 14 29.54 -4.38 -13.13
C SER A 14 29.68 -4.28 -11.62
N ARG A 15 30.08 -3.15 -11.06
CA ARG A 15 29.76 -2.89 -9.64
C ARG A 15 28.30 -2.42 -9.52
N ARG A 16 27.39 -3.25 -10.01
CA ARG A 16 25.98 -3.15 -9.68
C ARG A 16 25.88 -3.25 -8.15
N LEU A 17 25.18 -2.33 -7.52
CA LEU A 17 24.99 -2.38 -6.07
C LEU A 17 24.02 -3.52 -5.76
N ILE A 18 24.56 -4.73 -5.63
CA ILE A 18 23.82 -5.98 -5.39
C ILE A 18 22.92 -5.83 -4.15
N TRP A 19 23.39 -5.07 -3.13
CA TRP A 19 22.61 -4.81 -1.94
C TRP A 19 21.25 -4.14 -2.22
N LEU A 20 21.15 -3.26 -3.25
CA LEU A 20 19.87 -2.68 -3.65
C LEU A 20 18.90 -3.73 -4.19
N ASP A 21 19.42 -4.65 -4.98
CA ASP A 21 18.59 -5.74 -5.51
C ASP A 21 18.20 -6.69 -4.36
N VAL A 22 19.09 -6.98 -3.40
CA VAL A 22 18.77 -7.74 -2.18
C VAL A 22 17.73 -7.01 -1.34
N ALA A 23 17.90 -5.71 -1.09
CA ALA A 23 16.95 -4.92 -0.31
C ALA A 23 15.54 -4.90 -0.94
N ARG A 24 15.47 -4.79 -2.27
CA ARG A 24 14.17 -4.93 -2.99
C ARG A 24 13.61 -6.34 -2.85
N GLY A 25 14.44 -7.38 -2.92
CA GLY A 25 14.04 -8.76 -2.69
C GLY A 25 13.47 -8.99 -1.29
N VAL A 26 14.10 -8.43 -0.26
CA VAL A 26 13.58 -8.46 1.12
C VAL A 26 12.24 -7.76 1.22
N ALA A 27 12.10 -6.57 0.62
CA ALA A 27 10.82 -5.84 0.60
C ALA A 27 9.72 -6.63 -0.14
N LEU A 28 10.05 -7.37 -1.21
CA LEU A 28 9.11 -8.25 -1.91
C LEU A 28 8.68 -9.44 -1.06
N VAL A 29 9.59 -10.06 -0.29
CA VAL A 29 9.24 -11.13 0.65
C VAL A 29 8.32 -10.61 1.75
N ALA A 30 8.66 -9.46 2.34
CA ALA A 30 7.81 -8.82 3.35
C ALA A 30 6.40 -8.51 2.79
N MET A 31 6.33 -8.02 1.54
CA MET A 31 5.08 -7.75 0.84
C MET A 31 4.27 -9.04 0.61
N ALA A 32 4.93 -10.12 0.19
CA ALA A 32 4.26 -11.41 0.00
C ALA A 32 3.71 -11.98 1.31
N ILE A 33 4.43 -11.82 2.44
CA ILE A 33 3.94 -12.20 3.78
C ILE A 33 2.70 -11.38 4.16
N TYR A 34 2.72 -10.07 3.95
CA TYR A 34 1.57 -9.21 4.24
C TYR A 34 0.36 -9.59 3.39
N HIS A 35 0.54 -9.78 2.10
CA HIS A 35 -0.54 -10.15 1.19
C HIS A 35 -1.08 -11.57 1.45
N PHE A 36 -0.22 -12.51 1.83
CA PHE A 36 -0.67 -13.83 2.25
C PHE A 36 -1.57 -13.75 3.51
N ALA A 37 -1.20 -12.93 4.50
CA ALA A 37 -2.06 -12.70 5.67
C ALA A 37 -3.39 -12.03 5.27
N TRP A 38 -3.36 -11.08 4.33
CA TRP A 38 -4.55 -10.44 3.78
C TRP A 38 -5.45 -11.44 3.02
N ASP A 39 -4.84 -12.34 2.24
CA ASP A 39 -5.59 -13.39 1.52
C ASP A 39 -6.25 -14.37 2.52
N LEU A 40 -5.56 -14.75 3.59
CA LEU A 40 -6.15 -15.57 4.65
C LEU A 40 -7.36 -14.87 5.32
N GLU A 41 -7.26 -13.56 5.56
CA GLU A 41 -8.38 -12.76 6.05
C GLU A 41 -9.51 -12.69 5.01
N PHE A 42 -9.19 -12.43 3.74
CA PHE A 42 -10.16 -12.36 2.66
C PHE A 42 -10.96 -13.66 2.46
N PHE A 43 -10.30 -14.80 2.64
CA PHE A 43 -10.95 -16.13 2.56
C PHE A 43 -11.54 -16.62 3.89
N GLY A 44 -11.53 -15.81 4.96
CA GLY A 44 -12.18 -16.11 6.23
C GLY A 44 -11.39 -17.01 7.18
N TYR A 45 -10.07 -17.19 6.98
CA TYR A 45 -9.21 -17.95 7.91
C TYR A 45 -8.70 -17.13 9.09
N SER A 46 -8.86 -15.82 9.06
CA SER A 46 -8.56 -14.92 10.18
C SER A 46 -9.66 -13.88 10.34
N GLU A 47 -9.70 -13.22 11.50
CA GLU A 47 -10.72 -12.22 11.81
C GLU A 47 -10.68 -11.04 10.83
N PRO A 48 -11.85 -10.57 10.33
CA PRO A 48 -11.93 -9.41 9.45
C PRO A 48 -11.29 -8.14 10.07
N GLY A 49 -10.52 -7.39 9.27
CA GLY A 49 -9.87 -6.16 9.72
C GLY A 49 -8.51 -6.35 10.40
N THR A 50 -8.06 -7.60 10.65
CA THR A 50 -6.78 -7.91 11.30
C THR A 50 -5.60 -7.24 10.60
N THR A 51 -5.51 -7.35 9.27
CA THR A 51 -4.38 -6.81 8.50
C THR A 51 -4.42 -5.29 8.36
N GLY A 52 -5.58 -4.66 8.58
CA GLY A 52 -5.78 -3.21 8.55
C GLY A 52 -5.37 -2.48 9.84
N GLN A 53 -5.01 -3.19 10.92
CA GLN A 53 -4.84 -2.62 12.27
C GLN A 53 -3.48 -2.98 12.88
N GLY A 54 -3.15 -2.31 13.99
CA GLY A 54 -2.00 -2.63 14.84
C GLY A 54 -0.67 -2.78 14.10
N LEU A 55 0.06 -3.84 14.40
CA LEU A 55 1.37 -4.13 13.81
C LEU A 55 1.29 -4.46 12.31
N TRP A 56 0.21 -5.05 11.83
CA TRP A 56 0.03 -5.32 10.40
C TRP A 56 -0.05 -4.03 9.58
N LYS A 57 -0.78 -3.03 10.07
CA LYS A 57 -0.84 -1.71 9.45
C LYS A 57 0.52 -1.02 9.42
N LEU A 58 1.29 -1.12 10.51
CA LEU A 58 2.65 -0.60 10.58
C LEU A 58 3.56 -1.35 9.59
N PHE A 59 3.44 -2.67 9.50
CA PHE A 59 4.20 -3.51 8.59
C PHE A 59 3.92 -3.14 7.12
N ALA A 60 2.64 -3.00 6.72
CA ALA A 60 2.25 -2.55 5.39
C ALA A 60 2.86 -1.18 5.03
N ARG A 61 2.80 -0.21 5.97
CA ARG A 61 3.40 1.12 5.78
C ARG A 61 4.92 1.05 5.64
N SER A 62 5.57 0.17 6.39
CA SER A 62 7.02 -0.03 6.33
C SER A 62 7.43 -0.63 4.98
N ILE A 63 6.67 -1.58 4.44
CA ILE A 63 6.88 -2.16 3.12
C ILE A 63 6.76 -1.08 2.03
N ALA A 64 5.67 -0.32 2.02
CA ALA A 64 5.46 0.76 1.06
C ALA A 64 6.57 1.82 1.14
N SER A 65 6.94 2.23 2.36
CA SER A 65 8.04 3.17 2.61
C SER A 65 9.38 2.65 2.11
N SER A 66 9.65 1.35 2.27
CA SER A 66 10.88 0.72 1.79
C SER A 66 10.99 0.77 0.26
N PHE A 67 9.92 0.44 -0.47
CA PHE A 67 9.90 0.54 -1.92
C PHE A 67 10.08 1.96 -2.42
N LEU A 68 9.41 2.93 -1.81
CA LEU A 68 9.51 4.34 -2.15
C LEU A 68 10.90 4.91 -1.84
N PHE A 69 11.49 4.54 -0.71
CA PHE A 69 12.86 4.90 -0.36
C PHE A 69 13.87 4.36 -1.39
N LEU A 70 13.77 3.07 -1.72
CA LEU A 70 14.63 2.42 -2.71
C LEU A 70 14.43 2.99 -4.12
N ALA A 71 13.21 3.46 -4.45
CA ALA A 71 12.94 4.15 -5.70
C ALA A 71 13.67 5.50 -5.76
N GLY A 72 13.59 6.31 -4.70
CA GLY A 72 14.30 7.59 -4.58
C GLY A 72 15.82 7.42 -4.61
N PHE A 73 16.35 6.46 -3.86
CA PHE A 73 17.77 6.13 -3.87
C PHE A 73 18.25 5.75 -5.28
N SER A 74 17.50 4.89 -5.96
CA SER A 74 17.82 4.43 -7.31
C SER A 74 17.71 5.53 -8.35
N LEU A 75 16.82 6.52 -8.14
CA LEU A 75 16.66 7.66 -9.02
C LEU A 75 17.97 8.48 -9.09
N VAL A 76 18.62 8.72 -7.94
CA VAL A 76 19.92 9.40 -7.86
C VAL A 76 21.00 8.58 -8.58
N LEU A 77 21.08 7.29 -8.34
CA LEU A 77 22.09 6.44 -8.98
C LEU A 77 21.94 6.41 -10.50
N GLY A 78 20.71 6.47 -10.97
CA GLY A 78 20.41 6.43 -12.39
C GLY A 78 20.52 7.77 -13.12
N HIS A 79 20.28 8.91 -12.43
CA HIS A 79 19.98 10.19 -13.06
C HIS A 79 20.72 11.41 -12.49
N TYR A 80 21.62 11.23 -11.54
CA TYR A 80 22.45 12.30 -11.02
C TYR A 80 23.92 12.07 -11.41
N PRO A 81 24.70 13.07 -11.86
CA PRO A 81 24.34 14.51 -11.95
C PRO A 81 23.52 14.87 -13.21
N THR A 82 23.42 13.99 -14.20
CA THR A 82 22.72 14.25 -15.46
C THR A 82 21.54 13.29 -15.65
N ILE A 83 20.37 13.84 -15.99
CA ILE A 83 19.16 13.05 -16.20
C ILE A 83 19.27 12.30 -17.54
N ARG A 84 19.23 10.99 -17.48
CA ARG A 84 19.19 10.12 -18.66
C ARG A 84 17.73 9.91 -19.08
N TRP A 85 17.20 10.79 -19.92
CA TRP A 85 15.78 10.84 -20.27
C TRP A 85 15.23 9.56 -20.88
N ARG A 86 15.93 8.94 -21.84
CA ARG A 86 15.46 7.69 -22.48
C ARG A 86 15.26 6.51 -21.49
N PRO A 87 16.24 6.18 -20.64
CA PRO A 87 16.04 5.17 -19.59
C PRO A 87 14.97 5.54 -18.57
N PHE A 88 14.86 6.83 -18.21
CA PHE A 88 13.83 7.30 -17.30
C PHE A 88 12.43 7.05 -17.85
N TRP A 89 12.13 7.56 -19.06
CA TRP A 89 10.80 7.43 -19.65
C TRP A 89 10.42 5.97 -19.94
N LYS A 90 11.40 5.13 -20.34
CA LYS A 90 11.15 3.70 -20.52
C LYS A 90 10.71 3.02 -19.21
N ARG A 91 11.42 3.29 -18.11
CA ARG A 91 11.08 2.74 -16.80
C ARG A 91 9.78 3.32 -16.28
N PHE A 92 9.59 4.61 -16.40
CA PHE A 92 8.36 5.31 -15.99
C PHE A 92 7.14 4.74 -16.71
N ALA A 93 7.18 4.60 -18.03
CA ALA A 93 6.09 4.02 -18.82
C ALA A 93 5.77 2.58 -18.41
N MET A 94 6.79 1.75 -18.12
CA MET A 94 6.55 0.39 -17.62
C MET A 94 5.84 0.38 -16.26
N ILE A 95 6.21 1.29 -15.34
CA ILE A 95 5.57 1.38 -14.03
C ILE A 95 4.13 1.89 -14.17
N VAL A 96 3.90 2.91 -15.00
CA VAL A 96 2.55 3.44 -15.26
C VAL A 96 1.68 2.39 -15.92
N ALA A 97 2.18 1.65 -16.92
CA ALA A 97 1.42 0.57 -17.55
C ALA A 97 1.03 -0.53 -16.54
N ALA A 98 1.96 -0.92 -15.66
CA ALA A 98 1.69 -1.87 -14.60
C ALA A 98 0.66 -1.33 -13.58
N ALA A 99 0.76 -0.06 -13.20
CA ALA A 99 -0.21 0.60 -12.31
C ALA A 99 -1.61 0.60 -12.91
N LEU A 100 -1.74 0.98 -14.18
CA LEU A 100 -3.01 0.98 -14.90
C LEU A 100 -3.58 -0.44 -15.05
N ALA A 101 -2.74 -1.44 -15.31
CA ALA A 101 -3.19 -2.84 -15.38
C ALA A 101 -3.81 -3.30 -14.04
N ILE A 102 -3.21 -2.93 -12.89
CA ILE A 102 -3.76 -3.23 -11.56
C ILE A 102 -5.08 -2.47 -11.34
N THR A 103 -5.16 -1.18 -11.71
CA THR A 103 -6.40 -0.41 -11.61
C THR A 103 -7.52 -1.07 -12.38
N ILE A 104 -7.27 -1.44 -13.63
CA ILE A 104 -8.27 -2.09 -14.49
C ILE A 104 -8.65 -3.46 -13.91
N ALA A 105 -7.69 -4.29 -13.51
CA ALA A 105 -7.97 -5.60 -12.95
C ALA A 105 -8.81 -5.51 -11.66
N THR A 106 -8.46 -4.58 -10.75
CA THR A 106 -9.21 -4.40 -9.49
C THR A 106 -10.55 -3.68 -9.68
N TRP A 107 -10.69 -2.86 -10.72
CA TRP A 107 -12.00 -2.30 -11.09
C TRP A 107 -13.03 -3.39 -11.40
N PHE A 108 -12.62 -4.45 -12.09
CA PHE A 108 -13.50 -5.59 -12.38
C PHE A 108 -13.63 -6.55 -11.21
N ALA A 109 -12.56 -6.78 -10.43
CA ALA A 109 -12.58 -7.75 -9.34
C ALA A 109 -13.22 -7.21 -8.05
N THR A 110 -12.98 -5.95 -7.70
CA THR A 110 -13.44 -5.31 -6.46
C THR A 110 -13.89 -3.86 -6.72
N PRO A 111 -15.01 -3.62 -7.45
CA PRO A 111 -15.41 -2.29 -7.93
C PRO A 111 -15.54 -1.24 -6.82
N SER A 112 -16.06 -1.62 -5.65
CA SER A 112 -16.27 -0.73 -4.50
C SER A 112 -14.98 -0.28 -3.81
N ARG A 113 -13.87 -1.00 -4.02
CA ARG A 113 -12.57 -0.77 -3.36
C ARG A 113 -11.39 -0.92 -4.33
N PHE A 114 -11.59 -0.64 -5.62
CA PHE A 114 -10.54 -0.77 -6.63
C PHE A 114 -9.33 0.12 -6.33
N ILE A 115 -8.19 -0.27 -6.85
CA ILE A 115 -6.93 0.45 -6.62
C ILE A 115 -6.79 1.58 -7.64
N PHE A 116 -7.17 2.79 -7.25
CA PHE A 116 -7.02 3.99 -8.08
C PHE A 116 -5.67 4.68 -7.87
N PHE A 117 -5.05 4.58 -6.69
CA PHE A 117 -3.74 5.16 -6.39
C PHE A 117 -2.98 4.31 -5.35
N GLY A 118 -2.48 3.14 -5.79
CA GLY A 118 -1.67 2.24 -4.99
C GLY A 118 -0.17 2.51 -5.13
N ILE A 119 0.67 1.59 -4.59
CA ILE A 119 2.12 1.76 -4.50
C ILE A 119 2.80 2.01 -5.85
N LEU A 120 2.37 1.37 -6.96
CA LEU A 120 2.98 1.63 -8.28
C LEU A 120 2.67 3.04 -8.79
N HIS A 121 1.45 3.55 -8.55
CA HIS A 121 1.08 4.94 -8.85
C HIS A 121 1.95 5.90 -8.03
N ALA A 122 2.11 5.63 -6.73
CA ALA A 122 2.97 6.41 -5.84
C ALA A 122 4.43 6.41 -6.31
N ILE A 123 4.99 5.25 -6.73
CA ILE A 123 6.37 5.16 -7.25
C ILE A 123 6.51 5.96 -8.56
N ALA A 124 5.52 5.90 -9.47
CA ALA A 124 5.53 6.68 -10.70
C ALA A 124 5.51 8.19 -10.40
N ALA A 125 4.53 8.65 -9.63
CA ALA A 125 4.40 10.06 -9.24
C ALA A 125 5.63 10.55 -8.48
N ALA A 126 6.11 9.79 -7.48
CA ALA A 126 7.28 10.10 -6.70
C ALA A 126 8.56 10.13 -7.53
N SER A 127 8.69 9.26 -8.55
CA SER A 127 9.83 9.27 -9.46
C SER A 127 9.83 10.52 -10.32
N LEU A 128 8.68 10.94 -10.83
CA LEU A 128 8.56 12.14 -11.66
C LEU A 128 8.83 13.41 -10.85
N ILE A 129 8.16 13.58 -9.70
CA ILE A 129 8.34 14.74 -8.81
C ILE A 129 9.77 14.74 -8.25
N GLY A 130 10.31 13.56 -7.91
CA GLY A 130 11.66 13.37 -7.38
C GLY A 130 12.78 13.89 -8.29
N LEU A 131 12.56 13.96 -9.62
CA LEU A 131 13.54 14.58 -10.54
C LEU A 131 13.87 16.02 -10.17
N ALA A 132 12.90 16.79 -9.68
CA ALA A 132 13.13 18.17 -9.26
C ALA A 132 14.08 18.27 -8.05
N PHE A 133 14.10 17.22 -7.20
CA PHE A 133 14.93 17.17 -6.00
C PHE A 133 16.37 16.65 -6.25
N LEU A 134 16.66 16.10 -7.43
CA LEU A 134 17.98 15.54 -7.73
C LEU A 134 19.11 16.57 -7.60
N ARG A 135 18.85 17.82 -7.89
CA ARG A 135 19.84 18.91 -7.87
C ARG A 135 19.77 19.78 -6.62
N LEU A 136 18.72 19.63 -5.81
CA LEU A 136 18.59 20.40 -4.57
C LEU A 136 19.61 19.95 -3.52
N PRO A 137 20.07 20.83 -2.64
CA PRO A 137 20.90 20.44 -1.50
C PRO A 137 20.21 19.35 -0.67
N PRO A 138 20.95 18.32 -0.20
CA PRO A 138 20.35 17.22 0.58
C PRO A 138 19.57 17.71 1.81
N LEU A 139 20.02 18.78 2.46
CA LEU A 139 19.34 19.34 3.62
C LEU A 139 17.94 19.87 3.26
N LEU A 140 17.79 20.56 2.13
CA LEU A 140 16.46 21.01 1.66
C LEU A 140 15.57 19.84 1.28
N THR A 141 16.14 18.78 0.69
CA THR A 141 15.41 17.55 0.37
C THR A 141 14.91 16.84 1.64
N ILE A 142 15.74 16.80 2.69
CA ILE A 142 15.34 16.26 4.01
C ILE A 142 14.23 17.13 4.62
N ALA A 143 14.38 18.47 4.60
CA ALA A 143 13.37 19.38 5.13
C ALA A 143 12.02 19.21 4.41
N ALA A 144 12.04 19.06 3.07
CA ALA A 144 10.84 18.74 2.29
C ALA A 144 10.24 17.37 2.69
N GLY A 145 11.08 16.36 2.93
CA GLY A 145 10.64 15.05 3.42
C GLY A 145 9.94 15.15 4.77
N VAL A 146 10.51 15.89 5.72
CA VAL A 146 9.89 16.15 7.02
C VAL A 146 8.57 16.89 6.86
N PHE A 147 8.52 17.92 6.01
CA PHE A 147 7.27 18.63 5.72
C PHE A 147 6.19 17.67 5.20
N VAL A 148 6.52 16.78 4.25
CA VAL A 148 5.57 15.80 3.70
C VAL A 148 5.03 14.85 4.76
N VAL A 149 5.84 14.46 5.77
CA VAL A 149 5.37 13.64 6.91
C VAL A 149 4.41 14.40 7.81
N VAL A 150 4.74 15.67 8.10
CA VAL A 150 4.02 16.46 9.11
C VAL A 150 2.78 17.15 8.54
N ALA A 151 2.80 17.50 7.25
CA ALA A 151 1.73 18.24 6.58
C ALA A 151 0.31 17.66 6.79
N PRO A 152 0.07 16.33 6.75
CA PRO A 152 -1.26 15.77 6.98
C PRO A 152 -1.85 16.09 8.37
N GLN A 153 -1.02 16.41 9.36
CA GLN A 153 -1.51 16.76 10.69
C GLN A 153 -2.23 18.12 10.71
N PHE A 154 -1.92 19.02 9.77
CA PHE A 154 -2.39 20.40 9.73
C PHE A 154 -3.16 20.76 8.46
N LEU A 155 -2.94 20.03 7.35
CA LEU A 155 -3.46 20.40 6.03
C LEU A 155 -4.64 19.53 5.54
N ARG A 156 -5.07 18.53 6.30
CA ARG A 156 -6.27 17.78 5.96
C ARG A 156 -7.49 18.69 5.97
N SER A 157 -8.29 18.63 4.91
CA SER A 157 -9.50 19.44 4.81
C SER A 157 -10.50 18.84 3.84
N ALA A 158 -11.78 19.23 3.97
CA ALA A 158 -12.86 18.83 3.09
C ALA A 158 -12.64 19.25 1.62
N PHE A 159 -11.77 20.24 1.36
CA PHE A 159 -11.39 20.60 0.00
C PHE A 159 -10.76 19.42 -0.78
N PHE A 160 -10.02 18.56 -0.09
CA PHE A 160 -9.37 17.40 -0.68
C PHE A 160 -10.26 16.14 -0.73
N ASP A 161 -11.52 16.22 -0.32
CA ASP A 161 -12.44 15.08 -0.34
C ASP A 161 -12.98 14.78 -1.73
N ALA A 162 -12.87 15.71 -2.67
CA ALA A 162 -13.22 15.45 -4.06
C ALA A 162 -12.29 14.37 -4.68
N PRO A 163 -12.83 13.38 -5.44
CA PRO A 163 -12.07 12.23 -5.97
C PRO A 163 -10.81 12.60 -6.75
N ILE A 164 -10.81 13.75 -7.43
CA ILE A 164 -9.65 14.25 -8.18
C ILE A 164 -8.43 14.55 -7.31
N PHE A 165 -8.62 14.76 -6.00
CA PHE A 165 -7.55 15.07 -5.05
C PHE A 165 -7.15 13.89 -4.17
N TRP A 166 -7.81 12.75 -4.25
CA TRP A 166 -7.50 11.60 -3.39
C TRP A 166 -6.05 11.13 -3.47
N TRP A 167 -5.42 11.24 -4.63
CA TRP A 167 -4.00 10.89 -4.81
C TRP A 167 -3.03 11.76 -3.99
N VAL A 168 -3.47 12.94 -3.53
CA VAL A 168 -2.67 13.84 -2.70
C VAL A 168 -2.51 13.28 -1.28
N GLY A 169 -3.58 12.77 -0.65
CA GLY A 169 -3.55 12.20 0.70
C GLY A 169 -3.85 13.18 1.83
N LEU A 170 -4.54 14.28 1.52
CA LEU A 170 -4.95 15.32 2.47
C LEU A 170 -6.47 15.37 2.68
N SER A 171 -7.19 14.36 2.24
CA SER A 171 -8.63 14.23 2.49
C SER A 171 -8.93 14.09 3.99
N SER A 172 -10.10 14.54 4.41
CA SER A 172 -10.58 14.44 5.80
C SER A 172 -10.77 12.98 6.21
N ALA A 173 -11.26 12.13 5.27
CA ALA A 173 -11.36 10.68 5.42
C ALA A 173 -10.57 9.95 4.32
N ASN A 174 -10.08 8.75 4.62
CA ASN A 174 -9.40 7.95 3.62
C ASN A 174 -10.42 7.36 2.63
N PRO A 175 -10.22 7.52 1.32
CA PRO A 175 -11.11 6.93 0.32
C PRO A 175 -11.00 5.39 0.34
N PRO A 176 -12.09 4.68 0.02
CA PRO A 176 -12.09 3.23 -0.02
C PRO A 176 -11.22 2.71 -1.17
N SER A 177 -10.19 1.92 -0.84
CA SER A 177 -9.31 1.26 -1.81
C SER A 177 -8.56 0.12 -1.13
N ASN A 178 -8.32 -0.97 -1.85
CA ASN A 178 -7.56 -2.12 -1.34
C ASN A 178 -6.05 -1.84 -1.22
N ASP A 179 -5.53 -0.86 -1.96
CA ASP A 179 -4.17 -0.34 -1.81
C ASP A 179 -4.22 1.18 -2.01
N TYR A 180 -4.02 1.94 -0.93
CA TYR A 180 -4.03 3.39 -0.96
C TYR A 180 -2.73 3.95 -0.40
N VAL A 181 -1.88 4.47 -1.32
CA VAL A 181 -0.55 5.00 -1.01
C VAL A 181 -0.43 6.42 -1.60
N PRO A 182 -1.11 7.42 -1.00
CA PRO A 182 -1.12 8.79 -1.50
C PRO A 182 0.24 9.48 -1.33
N LEU A 183 0.44 10.62 -1.99
CA LEU A 183 1.69 11.38 -1.89
C LEU A 183 1.99 11.81 -0.45
N PHE A 184 1.03 12.32 0.29
CA PHE A 184 1.17 12.63 1.70
C PHE A 184 0.61 11.48 2.56
N PRO A 185 1.44 10.89 3.44
CA PRO A 185 2.85 11.19 3.76
C PRO A 185 3.87 10.37 2.95
N PHE A 186 3.46 9.52 1.99
CA PHE A 186 4.32 8.48 1.40
C PHE A 186 5.37 8.97 0.40
N PHE A 187 5.36 10.24 -0.02
CA PHE A 187 6.47 10.78 -0.81
C PHE A 187 7.74 11.03 0.03
N SER A 188 7.61 11.14 1.35
CA SER A 188 8.75 11.40 2.25
C SER A 188 9.86 10.33 2.19
N PRO A 189 9.59 9.01 2.19
CA PRO A 189 10.63 8.00 2.01
C PRO A 189 11.43 8.18 0.71
N THR A 190 10.77 8.58 -0.38
CA THR A 190 11.45 8.87 -1.65
C THR A 190 12.43 10.02 -1.50
N LEU A 191 12.02 11.10 -0.84
CA LEU A 191 12.89 12.26 -0.57
C LEU A 191 14.07 11.90 0.33
N PHE A 192 13.86 11.10 1.37
CA PHE A 192 14.94 10.61 2.23
C PHE A 192 15.89 9.68 1.47
N GLY A 193 15.37 8.83 0.56
CA GLY A 193 16.17 8.01 -0.32
C GLY A 193 17.05 8.85 -1.27
N ILE A 194 16.48 9.91 -1.87
CA ILE A 194 17.21 10.87 -2.70
C ILE A 194 18.30 11.56 -1.89
N ALA A 195 17.98 12.10 -0.72
CA ALA A 195 18.92 12.82 0.13
C ALA A 195 20.09 11.92 0.55
N LEU A 196 19.80 10.70 1.03
CA LEU A 196 20.84 9.75 1.45
C LEU A 196 21.75 9.36 0.28
N ALA A 197 21.18 9.01 -0.87
CA ALA A 197 21.95 8.64 -2.05
C ALA A 197 22.86 9.80 -2.54
N ARG A 198 22.37 11.03 -2.46
CA ARG A 198 23.16 12.24 -2.77
C ARG A 198 24.32 12.41 -1.79
N ILE A 199 24.06 12.35 -0.47
CA ILE A 199 25.11 12.48 0.57
C ILE A 199 26.18 11.42 0.36
N LEU A 200 25.80 10.18 0.12
CA LEU A 200 26.76 9.08 -0.09
C LEU A 200 27.56 9.25 -1.38
N LYS A 201 26.91 9.70 -2.46
CA LYS A 201 27.58 9.93 -3.74
C LYS A 201 28.53 11.10 -3.71
N ASP A 202 28.10 12.23 -3.14
CA ASP A 202 28.90 13.48 -3.06
C ASP A 202 30.12 13.30 -2.11
N ARG A 203 30.05 12.31 -1.17
CA ARG A 203 31.16 11.96 -0.27
C ARG A 203 31.99 10.75 -0.75
N ASP A 204 31.73 10.24 -1.94
CA ASP A 204 32.35 9.01 -2.49
C ASP A 204 32.25 7.78 -1.56
N ARG A 205 31.14 7.69 -0.79
CA ARG A 205 30.90 6.61 0.17
C ARG A 205 30.04 5.47 -0.39
N LEU A 206 29.68 5.49 -1.66
CA LEU A 206 28.89 4.40 -2.28
C LEU A 206 29.64 3.07 -2.28
N GLY A 207 30.99 3.10 -2.31
CA GLY A 207 31.84 1.91 -2.22
C GLY A 207 31.64 1.12 -0.91
N PHE A 208 31.29 1.79 0.20
CA PHE A 208 30.99 1.13 1.47
C PHE A 208 29.76 0.21 1.40
N LEU A 209 28.82 0.53 0.50
CA LEU A 209 27.62 -0.28 0.26
C LEU A 209 27.85 -1.39 -0.79
N ALA A 210 29.04 -1.46 -1.40
CA ALA A 210 29.38 -2.55 -2.30
C ALA A 210 29.64 -3.80 -1.45
N MET A 211 28.78 -4.80 -1.58
CA MET A 211 29.04 -6.12 -1.01
C MET A 211 30.31 -6.68 -1.65
N ASN A 212 31.31 -7.01 -0.83
CA ASN A 212 32.51 -7.70 -1.27
C ASN A 212 32.17 -9.17 -1.48
N GLY A 213 32.11 -9.63 -2.73
CA GLY A 213 31.84 -11.01 -3.11
C GLY A 213 30.54 -11.19 -3.88
N GLU A 214 30.44 -12.34 -4.55
CA GLU A 214 29.22 -12.75 -5.21
C GLU A 214 28.15 -13.17 -4.20
N PRO A 215 26.88 -12.79 -4.40
CA PRO A 215 25.82 -13.24 -3.51
C PRO A 215 25.69 -14.77 -3.58
N SER A 216 25.66 -15.41 -2.42
CA SER A 216 25.54 -16.86 -2.28
C SER A 216 24.22 -17.24 -1.58
N GLY A 217 23.72 -18.44 -1.86
CA GLY A 217 22.53 -18.97 -1.20
C GLY A 217 21.31 -18.04 -1.29
N PRO A 218 20.64 -17.76 -0.13
CA PRO A 218 19.41 -16.95 -0.11
C PRO A 218 19.57 -15.54 -0.68
N SER A 219 20.74 -14.92 -0.50
CA SER A 219 21.00 -13.56 -1.00
C SER A 219 20.99 -13.48 -2.53
N ARG A 220 21.40 -14.56 -3.21
CA ARG A 220 21.34 -14.67 -4.68
C ARG A 220 19.88 -14.71 -5.18
N LEU A 221 19.01 -15.45 -4.49
CA LEU A 221 17.58 -15.50 -4.81
C LEU A 221 16.91 -14.15 -4.60
N LEU A 222 17.19 -13.50 -3.46
CA LEU A 222 16.67 -12.17 -3.15
C LEU A 222 17.15 -11.13 -4.18
N ALA A 223 18.42 -11.15 -4.58
CA ALA A 223 18.94 -10.26 -5.60
C ALA A 223 18.30 -10.52 -6.96
N PHE A 224 18.02 -11.78 -7.32
CA PHE A 224 17.30 -12.12 -8.53
C PHE A 224 15.87 -11.59 -8.53
N ALA A 225 15.11 -11.83 -7.45
CA ALA A 225 13.75 -11.32 -7.26
C ALA A 225 13.73 -9.78 -7.29
N GLY A 226 14.65 -9.12 -6.57
CA GLY A 226 14.77 -7.67 -6.55
C GLY A 226 15.13 -7.05 -7.90
N ARG A 227 15.92 -7.75 -8.71
CA ARG A 227 16.23 -7.34 -10.09
C ARG A 227 14.98 -7.33 -10.98
N HIS A 228 14.09 -8.28 -10.78
CA HIS A 228 12.83 -8.45 -11.51
C HIS A 228 11.64 -7.95 -10.70
N SER A 229 11.86 -6.98 -9.82
CA SER A 229 10.89 -6.58 -8.79
C SER A 229 9.51 -6.20 -9.34
N LEU A 230 9.42 -5.58 -10.51
CA LEU A 230 8.13 -5.23 -11.12
C LEU A 230 7.35 -6.48 -11.54
N LEU A 231 8.02 -7.47 -12.13
CA LEU A 231 7.36 -8.72 -12.53
C LEU A 231 6.90 -9.51 -11.30
N VAL A 232 7.79 -9.67 -10.30
CA VAL A 232 7.45 -10.35 -9.04
C VAL A 232 6.29 -9.64 -8.35
N TYR A 233 6.30 -8.29 -8.34
CA TYR A 233 5.21 -7.49 -7.81
C TYR A 233 3.87 -7.75 -8.52
N LEU A 234 3.85 -7.89 -9.85
CA LEU A 234 2.61 -8.11 -10.59
C LEU A 234 2.07 -9.54 -10.43
N VAL A 235 2.96 -10.53 -10.29
CA VAL A 235 2.58 -11.94 -10.28
C VAL A 235 2.29 -12.48 -8.88
N HIS A 236 2.90 -11.90 -7.81
CA HIS A 236 2.79 -12.48 -6.47
C HIS A 236 1.35 -12.58 -5.99
N GLN A 237 0.53 -11.53 -6.12
CA GLN A 237 -0.83 -11.50 -5.59
C GLN A 237 -1.77 -12.48 -6.33
N PRO A 238 -1.84 -12.53 -7.67
CA PRO A 238 -2.59 -13.55 -8.37
C PRO A 238 -2.20 -14.98 -7.96
N VAL A 239 -0.90 -15.24 -7.75
CA VAL A 239 -0.41 -16.56 -7.33
C VAL A 239 -0.85 -16.87 -5.89
N LEU A 240 -0.71 -15.93 -4.96
CA LEU A 240 -1.11 -16.12 -3.57
C LEU A 240 -2.61 -16.36 -3.45
N ILE A 241 -3.44 -15.52 -4.08
CA ILE A 241 -4.90 -15.71 -4.12
C ILE A 241 -5.25 -17.08 -4.69
N ALA A 242 -4.64 -17.50 -5.80
CA ALA A 242 -4.90 -18.80 -6.39
C ALA A 242 -4.52 -19.95 -5.43
N CYS A 243 -3.37 -19.85 -4.75
CA CYS A 243 -2.95 -20.85 -3.77
C CYS A 243 -3.92 -20.95 -2.59
N VAL A 244 -4.33 -19.80 -2.00
CA VAL A 244 -5.29 -19.81 -0.87
C VAL A 244 -6.66 -20.27 -1.33
N TYR A 245 -7.10 -19.88 -2.53
CA TYR A 245 -8.37 -20.36 -3.11
C TYR A 245 -8.37 -21.88 -3.30
N LEU A 246 -7.33 -22.46 -3.90
CA LEU A 246 -7.21 -23.91 -4.08
C LEU A 246 -7.16 -24.63 -2.73
N PHE A 247 -6.48 -24.06 -1.73
CA PHE A 247 -6.49 -24.58 -0.38
C PHE A 247 -7.90 -24.56 0.23
N ALA A 248 -8.64 -23.47 0.04
CA ALA A 248 -10.01 -23.33 0.54
C ALA A 248 -11.00 -24.31 -0.07
N LEU A 249 -10.76 -24.82 -1.28
CA LEU A 249 -11.59 -25.87 -1.89
C LEU A 249 -11.45 -27.22 -1.15
N VAL A 250 -10.30 -27.47 -0.54
CA VAL A 250 -10.02 -28.74 0.18
C VAL A 250 -10.31 -28.59 1.68
N TYR A 251 -9.97 -27.43 2.24
CA TYR A 251 -10.13 -27.09 3.64
C TYR A 251 -10.89 -25.77 3.76
N PRO A 252 -12.23 -25.77 3.62
CA PRO A 252 -13.02 -24.56 3.77
C PRO A 252 -12.73 -23.86 5.10
N ALA A 253 -12.64 -22.53 5.07
CA ALA A 253 -12.47 -21.75 6.29
C ALA A 253 -13.61 -22.10 7.27
N PRO A 254 -13.34 -22.18 8.59
CA PRO A 254 -14.38 -22.27 9.59
C PRO A 254 -15.33 -21.10 9.30
N GLY A 255 -16.62 -21.39 9.07
CA GLY A 255 -17.60 -20.35 8.75
C GLY A 255 -17.47 -19.24 9.80
N ALA A 256 -17.05 -18.05 9.38
CA ALA A 256 -17.06 -16.92 10.29
C ALA A 256 -18.50 -16.79 10.79
N ASP A 257 -18.69 -16.76 12.12
CA ASP A 257 -20.00 -16.48 12.69
C ASP A 257 -20.54 -15.22 11.99
N PRO A 258 -21.69 -15.32 11.30
CA PRO A 258 -22.22 -14.22 10.52
C PRO A 258 -22.36 -12.92 11.33
N ALA A 259 -22.64 -13.05 12.64
CA ALA A 259 -22.70 -11.91 13.55
C ALA A 259 -21.33 -11.23 13.72
N THR A 260 -20.29 -12.00 13.94
CA THR A 260 -18.91 -11.49 14.06
C THR A 260 -18.45 -10.82 12.77
N ALA A 261 -18.74 -11.42 11.62
CA ALA A 261 -18.41 -10.84 10.31
C ALA A 261 -19.16 -9.52 10.06
N TYR A 262 -20.44 -9.46 10.42
CA TYR A 262 -21.25 -8.24 10.32
C TYR A 262 -20.66 -7.12 11.21
N MET A 263 -20.40 -7.41 12.48
CA MET A 263 -19.86 -6.42 13.44
C MET A 263 -18.52 -5.87 12.97
N ALA A 264 -17.62 -6.71 12.50
CA ALA A 264 -16.31 -6.27 11.99
C ALA A 264 -16.43 -5.37 10.75
N ASN A 265 -17.24 -5.76 9.76
CA ASN A 265 -17.46 -4.99 8.54
C ASN A 265 -18.18 -3.66 8.80
N CYS A 266 -19.21 -3.68 9.67
CA CYS A 266 -19.93 -2.48 10.07
C CYS A 266 -19.01 -1.50 10.79
N THR A 267 -18.26 -1.95 11.79
CA THR A 267 -17.34 -1.09 12.57
C THR A 267 -16.24 -0.51 11.67
N GLN A 268 -15.69 -1.31 10.78
CA GLN A 268 -14.66 -0.83 9.82
C GLN A 268 -15.22 0.23 8.87
N SER A 269 -16.43 0.03 8.34
CA SER A 269 -17.07 0.99 7.43
C SER A 269 -17.44 2.29 8.14
N CYS A 270 -17.98 2.20 9.35
CA CYS A 270 -18.36 3.33 10.17
C CYS A 270 -17.14 4.16 10.61
N ALA A 271 -16.03 3.53 10.99
CA ALA A 271 -14.82 4.18 11.47
C ALA A 271 -14.14 5.09 10.41
N SER A 272 -14.58 5.04 9.16
CA SER A 272 -14.14 5.97 8.13
C SER A 272 -14.64 7.41 8.33
N GLY A 273 -15.76 7.58 9.05
CA GLY A 273 -16.39 8.89 9.24
C GLY A 273 -16.81 9.23 10.68
N GLN A 274 -16.72 8.28 11.61
CA GLN A 274 -17.18 8.44 13.00
C GLN A 274 -16.16 7.92 14.01
N SER A 275 -16.36 8.23 15.29
CA SER A 275 -15.52 7.73 16.38
C SER A 275 -15.74 6.22 16.61
N GLU A 276 -14.72 5.53 17.10
CA GLU A 276 -14.77 4.09 17.41
C GLU A 276 -15.90 3.77 18.40
N ALA A 277 -16.06 4.61 19.44
CA ALA A 277 -17.11 4.43 20.44
C ALA A 277 -18.54 4.61 19.87
N PHE A 278 -18.72 5.48 18.89
CA PHE A 278 -19.98 5.59 18.15
C PHE A 278 -20.22 4.37 17.30
N CYS A 279 -19.21 3.95 16.54
CA CYS A 279 -19.33 2.83 15.61
C CYS A 279 -19.65 1.51 16.32
N THR A 280 -19.03 1.23 17.44
CA THR A 280 -19.33 0.04 18.24
C THR A 280 -20.80 0.00 18.66
N ARG A 281 -21.33 1.10 19.21
CA ARG A 281 -22.74 1.19 19.62
C ARG A 281 -23.70 1.15 18.44
N PHE A 282 -23.35 1.80 17.32
CA PHE A 282 -24.16 1.81 16.12
C PHE A 282 -24.29 0.41 15.51
N CYS A 283 -23.19 -0.30 15.37
CA CYS A 283 -23.18 -1.62 14.79
C CYS A 283 -23.87 -2.66 15.68
N ASP A 284 -23.74 -2.54 16.99
CA ASP A 284 -24.48 -3.38 17.95
C ASP A 284 -26.00 -3.12 17.86
N CYS A 285 -26.42 -1.86 17.85
CA CYS A 285 -27.84 -1.48 17.69
C CYS A 285 -28.41 -2.02 16.38
N THR A 286 -27.73 -1.81 15.25
CA THR A 286 -28.21 -2.26 13.94
C THR A 286 -28.26 -3.77 13.83
N TYR A 287 -27.29 -4.49 14.42
CA TYR A 287 -27.30 -5.94 14.50
C TYR A 287 -28.52 -6.47 15.27
N GLN A 288 -28.77 -5.91 16.45
CA GLN A 288 -29.92 -6.31 17.28
C GLN A 288 -31.26 -6.02 16.58
N ALA A 289 -31.38 -4.84 15.93
CA ALA A 289 -32.60 -4.47 15.21
C ALA A 289 -32.85 -5.34 13.96
N LEU A 290 -31.80 -5.71 13.22
CA LEU A 290 -31.89 -6.61 12.07
C LEU A 290 -32.34 -8.02 12.49
N ASN A 291 -31.80 -8.53 13.61
CA ASN A 291 -32.25 -9.81 14.14
C ASN A 291 -33.71 -9.78 14.66
N ALA A 292 -34.08 -8.72 15.37
CA ALA A 292 -35.42 -8.55 15.89
C ALA A 292 -36.50 -8.50 14.78
N GLN A 293 -36.13 -8.05 13.60
CA GLN A 293 -37.00 -7.97 12.41
C GLN A 293 -36.84 -9.16 11.45
N GLU A 294 -36.04 -10.17 11.81
CA GLU A 294 -35.74 -11.35 10.97
C GLU A 294 -35.10 -10.98 9.60
N LEU A 295 -34.42 -9.82 9.51
CA LEU A 295 -33.81 -9.34 8.30
C LEU A 295 -32.32 -9.73 8.16
N PHE A 296 -31.70 -10.22 9.25
CA PHE A 296 -30.27 -10.49 9.28
C PHE A 296 -29.86 -11.61 8.33
N ASP A 297 -30.61 -12.70 8.27
CA ASP A 297 -30.33 -13.84 7.37
C ASP A 297 -30.52 -13.45 5.89
N ASP A 298 -31.46 -12.57 5.57
CA ASP A 298 -31.66 -12.05 4.23
C ASP A 298 -30.53 -11.10 3.81
N LEU A 299 -30.04 -10.30 4.75
CA LEU A 299 -28.89 -9.40 4.52
C LEU A 299 -27.61 -10.23 4.25
N ILE A 300 -27.30 -11.21 5.10
CA ILE A 300 -26.10 -12.03 4.95
C ILE A 300 -26.20 -12.93 3.71
N GLY A 301 -27.41 -13.42 3.40
CA GLY A 301 -27.67 -14.22 2.19
C GLY A 301 -27.69 -13.43 0.89
N GLY A 302 -27.46 -12.11 0.93
CA GLY A 302 -27.45 -11.23 -0.25
C GLY A 302 -28.82 -11.06 -0.92
N ARG A 303 -29.90 -11.44 -0.23
CA ARG A 303 -31.29 -11.24 -0.69
C ARG A 303 -31.81 -9.85 -0.40
N LEU A 304 -31.12 -9.11 0.46
CA LEU A 304 -31.46 -7.75 0.87
C LEU A 304 -30.25 -6.85 0.64
N ASP A 305 -30.45 -5.77 -0.14
CA ASP A 305 -29.42 -4.76 -0.37
C ASP A 305 -29.60 -3.61 0.65
N PRO A 306 -28.63 -3.44 1.58
CA PRO A 306 -28.73 -2.43 2.62
C PRO A 306 -28.73 -0.98 2.09
N ALA A 307 -28.29 -0.76 0.84
CA ALA A 307 -28.26 0.58 0.25
C ALA A 307 -29.61 1.04 -0.32
N THR A 308 -30.48 0.09 -0.66
CA THR A 308 -31.74 0.35 -1.36
C THR A 308 -33.00 -0.06 -0.58
N ASP A 309 -32.87 -0.90 0.45
CA ASP A 309 -33.99 -1.35 1.25
C ASP A 309 -34.37 -0.31 2.31
N GLU A 310 -35.62 0.19 2.26
CA GLU A 310 -36.13 1.22 3.17
C GLU A 310 -36.09 0.79 4.65
N ARG A 311 -36.26 -0.52 4.96
CA ARG A 311 -36.24 -1.05 6.32
C ARG A 311 -34.87 -0.92 6.96
N THR A 312 -33.81 -1.23 6.20
CA THR A 312 -32.43 -1.09 6.68
C THR A 312 -32.06 0.38 6.87
N GLY A 313 -32.53 1.26 5.96
CA GLY A 313 -32.38 2.71 6.11
C GLY A 313 -33.07 3.25 7.36
N ALA A 314 -34.27 2.77 7.67
CA ALA A 314 -35.01 3.15 8.88
C ALA A 314 -34.28 2.68 10.17
N ILE A 315 -33.77 1.43 10.18
CA ILE A 315 -32.97 0.90 11.29
C ILE A 315 -31.72 1.75 11.53
N ALA A 316 -30.99 2.05 10.47
CA ALA A 316 -29.76 2.87 10.57
C ALA A 316 -30.05 4.27 11.11
N SER A 317 -31.14 4.89 10.64
CA SER A 317 -31.57 6.23 11.09
C SER A 317 -31.98 6.22 12.56
N GLN A 318 -32.73 5.21 12.99
CA GLN A 318 -33.19 5.06 14.36
C GLN A 318 -32.00 4.82 15.30
N CYS A 319 -31.09 3.89 14.99
CA CYS A 319 -29.89 3.64 15.79
C CYS A 319 -28.99 4.87 15.92
N THR A 320 -28.89 5.66 14.85
CA THR A 320 -28.14 6.93 14.88
C THR A 320 -28.79 7.93 15.84
N ALA A 321 -30.11 8.08 15.77
CA ALA A 321 -30.86 9.00 16.65
C ALA A 321 -30.75 8.60 18.12
N ASP A 322 -30.89 7.31 18.42
CA ASP A 322 -30.80 6.77 19.79
C ASP A 322 -29.43 7.01 20.42
N ILE A 323 -28.35 6.86 19.64
CA ILE A 323 -26.98 7.06 20.11
C ILE A 323 -26.68 8.55 20.32
N LEU A 324 -27.11 9.41 19.41
CA LEU A 324 -26.92 10.87 19.52
C LEU A 324 -27.83 11.48 20.61
N GLY A 325 -29.02 10.91 20.81
CA GLY A 325 -29.96 11.31 21.86
C GLY A 325 -29.62 10.83 23.27
N GLY A 326 -28.57 10.00 23.43
CA GLY A 326 -28.13 9.50 24.74
C GLY A 326 -29.03 8.41 25.33
N GLN A 327 -29.94 7.81 24.56
CA GLN A 327 -30.79 6.72 24.99
C GLN A 327 -30.09 5.37 24.74
N SER A 328 -29.96 4.54 25.77
CA SER A 328 -29.60 3.12 25.60
C SER A 328 -30.72 2.41 24.86
N PRO A 329 -30.41 1.39 24.01
CA PRO A 329 -31.44 0.60 23.34
C PRO A 329 -32.43 0.04 24.36
N ARG A 330 -33.71 0.20 24.10
CA ARG A 330 -34.76 -0.46 24.91
C ARG A 330 -34.74 -1.96 24.62
N PRO A 331 -34.83 -2.82 25.64
CA PRO A 331 -34.82 -4.28 25.51
C PRO A 331 -35.96 -4.82 24.66
#